data_bdd6d1a3f8f92e2c571e3739e5edbd62
#
_entry.id   bdd6d1a3f8f92e2c571e3739e5edbd62
#
_cell.length_a   1.000
_cell.length_b   1.000
_cell.length_c   1.000
_cell.angle_alpha   90.00
_cell.angle_beta   90.00
_cell.angle_gamma   90.00
#
_symmetry.space_group_name_H-M   'P 1'
#
loop_
_entity.id
_entity.type
_entity.pdbx_description
1 polymer ?
#
loop_
_entity_poly.entity_id
_entity_poly.type
_entity_poly.pdbx_seq_one_letter_code
_entity_poly.pdbx_strand_id
1 'polypeptide(L)'
;MIINPQELQKWLDEGKSFRVVDIRPGEQRELDPIVTLDATNITEEDLDFNTMEGDPVVLVCQYGLNTERIIREKGAENILNLLGGVQAWNEFKTSKDDLSRYARQMVLPQVGVKGQKALAAAQVTIVGMGGLGCPVSQYLAAAGVGTLRLIDGDVVELSNMPRQPLYRSDDVGKPKVEAAAEQLSSLNPGITVEMKKVFLSADNRDDLLGDADIIVDATDSLAVRRILDEYAAENSIPLVYGGLYRFEGQVSVFNHDGGPRYADLFP
;
A
#
# COMPACT_ATOMS: atom_id res chain seq x y z
N MET A 1 6.78 20.20 -12.82
CA MET A 1 5.63 19.87 -11.92
C MET A 1 5.09 18.48 -12.22
N ILE A 2 4.22 17.92 -11.37
CA ILE A 2 3.64 16.57 -11.54
C ILE A 2 2.12 16.68 -11.52
N ILE A 3 1.44 15.91 -12.36
CA ILE A 3 -0.01 15.75 -12.36
C ILE A 3 -0.36 14.25 -12.29
N ASN A 4 -1.33 13.86 -11.47
CA ASN A 4 -1.80 12.47 -11.42
C ASN A 4 -3.01 12.24 -12.36
N PRO A 5 -3.38 10.97 -12.67
CA PRO A 5 -4.49 10.67 -13.57
C PRO A 5 -5.84 11.29 -13.16
N GLN A 6 -6.13 11.36 -11.86
CA GLN A 6 -7.38 11.95 -11.34
C GLN A 6 -7.43 13.47 -11.55
N GLU A 7 -6.32 14.17 -11.27
CA GLU A 7 -6.19 15.60 -11.51
C GLU A 7 -6.29 15.91 -13.01
N LEU A 8 -5.68 15.08 -13.86
CA LEU A 8 -5.78 15.23 -15.32
C LEU A 8 -7.23 15.00 -15.80
N GLN A 9 -7.92 13.99 -15.25
CA GLN A 9 -9.34 13.78 -15.55
C GLN A 9 -10.20 14.96 -15.13
N LYS A 10 -9.95 15.52 -13.95
CA LYS A 10 -10.63 16.74 -13.48
C LYS A 10 -10.43 17.90 -14.44
N TRP A 11 -9.22 18.07 -14.99
CA TRP A 11 -8.99 19.10 -16.03
C TRP A 11 -9.79 18.88 -17.29
N LEU A 12 -9.96 17.61 -17.73
CA LEU A 12 -10.82 17.25 -18.86
C LEU A 12 -12.29 17.58 -18.56
N ASP A 13 -12.79 17.20 -17.39
CA ASP A 13 -14.19 17.39 -16.98
C ASP A 13 -14.54 18.90 -16.82
N GLU A 14 -13.58 19.71 -16.37
CA GLU A 14 -13.70 21.17 -16.24
C GLU A 14 -13.47 21.93 -17.56
N GLY A 15 -13.12 21.22 -18.65
CA GLY A 15 -12.82 21.86 -19.96
C GLY A 15 -11.59 22.76 -19.94
N LYS A 16 -10.62 22.49 -19.07
CA LYS A 16 -9.37 23.27 -18.97
C LYS A 16 -8.54 23.07 -20.24
N SER A 17 -7.96 24.16 -20.76
CA SER A 17 -7.03 24.10 -21.89
C SER A 17 -5.68 23.54 -21.45
N PHE A 18 -5.20 22.49 -22.10
CA PHE A 18 -3.86 21.91 -21.97
C PHE A 18 -3.53 21.06 -23.20
N ARG A 19 -2.25 20.71 -23.35
CA ARG A 19 -1.79 19.82 -24.41
C ARG A 19 -1.16 18.57 -23.80
N VAL A 20 -1.31 17.42 -24.48
CA VAL A 20 -0.61 16.20 -24.10
C VAL A 20 0.41 15.85 -25.15
N VAL A 21 1.61 15.53 -24.71
CA VAL A 21 2.73 15.13 -25.59
C VAL A 21 3.23 13.76 -25.16
N ASP A 22 3.06 12.80 -26.05
CA ASP A 22 3.54 11.42 -25.88
C ASP A 22 4.92 11.24 -26.50
N ILE A 23 5.92 11.04 -25.67
CA ILE A 23 7.32 10.88 -26.10
C ILE A 23 7.74 9.44 -26.32
N ARG A 24 6.81 8.48 -26.28
CA ARG A 24 7.13 7.07 -26.47
C ARG A 24 7.49 6.78 -27.94
N PRO A 25 8.36 5.78 -28.19
CA PRO A 25 8.58 5.26 -29.54
C PRO A 25 7.29 4.75 -30.20
N GLY A 26 7.22 4.79 -31.54
CA GLY A 26 6.04 4.37 -32.30
C GLY A 26 5.52 2.98 -31.94
N GLU A 27 6.42 2.00 -31.86
CA GLU A 27 6.08 0.61 -31.50
C GLU A 27 5.40 0.51 -30.13
N GLN A 28 5.85 1.26 -29.14
CA GLN A 28 5.22 1.26 -27.80
C GLN A 28 3.81 1.89 -27.84
N ARG A 29 3.61 2.91 -28.65
CA ARG A 29 2.30 3.56 -28.80
C ARG A 29 1.28 2.66 -29.50
N GLU A 30 1.71 1.84 -30.45
CA GLU A 30 0.86 0.87 -31.13
C GLU A 30 0.47 -0.29 -30.20
N LEU A 31 1.40 -0.76 -29.39
CA LEU A 31 1.14 -1.84 -28.43
C LEU A 31 0.25 -1.44 -27.24
N ASP A 32 0.38 -0.20 -26.79
CA ASP A 32 -0.39 0.33 -25.64
C ASP A 32 -0.85 1.77 -25.94
N PRO A 33 -1.90 1.97 -26.75
CA PRO A 33 -2.42 3.29 -27.10
C PRO A 33 -3.01 4.00 -25.89
N ILE A 34 -2.89 5.33 -25.85
CA ILE A 34 -3.52 6.14 -24.79
C ILE A 34 -5.04 6.09 -24.93
N VAL A 35 -5.73 5.71 -23.87
CA VAL A 35 -7.19 5.62 -23.84
C VAL A 35 -7.81 7.01 -23.63
N THR A 36 -8.71 7.42 -24.50
CA THR A 36 -9.56 8.64 -24.36
C THR A 36 -8.82 9.95 -24.09
N LEU A 37 -7.56 10.06 -24.51
CA LEU A 37 -6.77 11.27 -24.38
C LEU A 37 -6.09 11.57 -25.72
N ASP A 38 -6.35 12.75 -26.26
CA ASP A 38 -5.69 13.20 -27.47
C ASP A 38 -4.26 13.67 -27.16
N ALA A 39 -3.27 13.08 -27.83
CA ALA A 39 -1.86 13.35 -27.59
C ALA A 39 -1.09 13.60 -28.88
N THR A 40 -0.28 14.66 -28.89
CA THR A 40 0.70 14.89 -29.94
C THR A 40 1.90 13.99 -29.72
N ASN A 41 2.33 13.30 -30.77
CA ASN A 41 3.47 12.39 -30.69
C ASN A 41 4.76 13.12 -31.10
N ILE A 42 5.70 13.23 -30.16
CA ILE A 42 7.02 13.84 -30.38
C ILE A 42 8.04 12.92 -29.70
N THR A 43 9.13 12.57 -30.41
CA THR A 43 10.18 11.76 -29.79
C THR A 43 11.00 12.58 -28.79
N GLU A 44 11.73 11.92 -27.88
CA GLU A 44 12.58 12.63 -26.91
C GLU A 44 13.63 13.50 -27.61
N GLU A 45 14.14 13.05 -28.77
CA GLU A 45 15.16 13.75 -29.56
C GLU A 45 14.64 15.04 -30.21
N ASP A 46 13.34 15.05 -30.61
CA ASP A 46 12.68 16.16 -31.26
C ASP A 46 12.00 17.13 -30.27
N LEU A 47 12.12 16.84 -28.96
CA LEU A 47 11.43 17.59 -27.91
C LEU A 47 12.07 18.96 -27.66
N ASP A 48 11.42 20.04 -28.10
CA ASP A 48 11.84 21.43 -27.88
C ASP A 48 10.88 22.16 -26.94
N PHE A 49 11.32 22.44 -25.72
CA PHE A 49 10.53 23.12 -24.69
C PHE A 49 10.22 24.58 -25.03
N ASN A 50 11.02 25.24 -25.88
CA ASN A 50 10.75 26.60 -26.31
C ASN A 50 9.48 26.72 -27.18
N THR A 51 9.07 25.61 -27.81
CA THR A 51 7.81 25.54 -28.60
C THR A 51 6.59 25.24 -27.73
N MET A 52 6.76 25.02 -26.44
CA MET A 52 5.74 24.59 -25.48
C MET A 52 5.29 25.73 -24.56
N GLU A 53 5.40 26.97 -24.99
CA GLU A 53 4.88 28.13 -24.26
C GLU A 53 3.34 28.19 -24.27
N GLY A 54 2.75 28.86 -23.29
CA GLY A 54 1.30 29.10 -23.17
C GLY A 54 0.61 28.09 -22.25
N ASP A 55 -0.35 27.34 -22.78
CA ASP A 55 -1.14 26.37 -22.02
C ASP A 55 -0.27 25.28 -21.39
N PRO A 56 -0.68 24.74 -20.22
CA PRO A 56 0.03 23.64 -19.61
C PRO A 56 0.24 22.46 -20.56
N VAL A 57 1.42 21.87 -20.54
CA VAL A 57 1.78 20.70 -21.35
C VAL A 57 1.99 19.50 -20.42
N VAL A 58 1.26 18.43 -20.64
CA VAL A 58 1.43 17.16 -19.93
C VAL A 58 2.28 16.24 -20.78
N LEU A 59 3.52 16.00 -20.34
CA LEU A 59 4.39 15.01 -20.97
C LEU A 59 4.05 13.61 -20.46
N VAL A 60 3.98 12.64 -21.37
CA VAL A 60 3.74 11.25 -21.02
C VAL A 60 4.78 10.33 -21.66
N CYS A 61 5.24 9.36 -20.87
CA CYS A 61 5.95 8.17 -21.32
C CYS A 61 5.28 6.93 -20.72
N GLN A 62 5.82 5.74 -20.92
CA GLN A 62 5.14 4.52 -20.46
C GLN A 62 4.83 4.52 -18.96
N TYR A 63 5.81 4.92 -18.12
CA TYR A 63 5.72 4.85 -16.64
C TYR A 63 5.92 6.20 -15.93
N GLY A 64 6.03 7.29 -16.66
CA GLY A 64 6.27 8.64 -16.09
C GLY A 64 7.72 8.91 -15.62
N LEU A 65 8.62 7.94 -15.68
CA LEU A 65 10.00 8.08 -15.18
C LEU A 65 10.88 8.88 -16.13
N ASN A 66 10.78 8.63 -17.43
CA ASN A 66 11.58 9.30 -18.44
C ASN A 66 11.20 10.79 -18.57
N THR A 67 9.89 11.06 -18.56
CA THR A 67 9.35 12.43 -18.58
C THR A 67 9.71 13.21 -17.33
N GLU A 68 9.73 12.57 -16.16
CA GLU A 68 10.18 13.20 -14.91
C GLU A 68 11.65 13.62 -15.01
N ARG A 69 12.52 12.73 -15.51
CA ARG A 69 13.95 13.03 -15.72
C ARG A 69 14.14 14.21 -16.67
N ILE A 70 13.47 14.20 -17.82
CA ILE A 70 13.59 15.25 -18.85
C ILE A 70 13.14 16.61 -18.30
N ILE A 71 12.01 16.69 -17.60
CA ILE A 71 11.48 17.92 -17.03
C ILE A 71 12.44 18.47 -15.97
N ARG A 72 13.01 17.60 -15.14
CA ARG A 72 13.98 18.01 -14.11
C ARG A 72 15.29 18.55 -14.72
N GLU A 73 15.75 17.96 -15.81
CA GLU A 73 16.99 18.36 -16.48
C GLU A 73 16.83 19.68 -17.26
N LYS A 74 15.68 19.87 -17.92
CA LYS A 74 15.45 21.03 -18.82
C LYS A 74 14.78 22.23 -18.15
N GLY A 75 14.08 22.03 -17.01
CA GLY A 75 13.47 23.07 -16.17
C GLY A 75 12.41 23.91 -16.90
N ALA A 76 11.14 23.51 -16.86
CA ALA A 76 10.05 24.31 -17.43
C ALA A 76 8.87 24.38 -16.49
N GLU A 77 8.35 25.61 -16.26
CA GLU A 77 7.29 25.85 -15.26
C GLU A 77 5.90 25.39 -15.70
N ASN A 78 5.61 25.38 -17.00
CA ASN A 78 4.32 25.00 -17.56
C ASN A 78 4.25 23.54 -18.05
N ILE A 79 5.31 22.75 -17.85
CA ILE A 79 5.38 21.35 -18.27
C ILE A 79 5.23 20.43 -17.06
N LEU A 80 4.30 19.50 -17.15
CA LEU A 80 3.96 18.56 -16.11
C LEU A 80 4.28 17.12 -16.54
N ASN A 81 4.76 16.33 -15.63
CA ASN A 81 4.90 14.89 -15.79
C ASN A 81 3.59 14.20 -15.38
N LEU A 82 3.03 13.34 -16.24
CA LEU A 82 1.94 12.45 -15.84
C LEU A 82 2.50 11.34 -14.95
N LEU A 83 2.11 11.37 -13.68
CA LEU A 83 2.56 10.41 -12.69
C LEU A 83 2.14 8.98 -13.06
N GLY A 84 3.11 8.07 -13.19
CA GLY A 84 2.91 6.70 -13.64
C GLY A 84 2.66 6.55 -15.15
N GLY A 85 2.72 7.66 -15.90
CA GLY A 85 2.67 7.66 -17.37
C GLY A 85 1.38 7.14 -17.98
N VAL A 86 1.49 6.65 -19.21
CA VAL A 86 0.37 6.10 -19.98
C VAL A 86 -0.22 4.87 -19.31
N GLN A 87 0.61 4.03 -18.69
CA GLN A 87 0.10 2.87 -17.97
C GLN A 87 -0.89 3.29 -16.87
N ALA A 88 -0.50 4.20 -15.98
CA ALA A 88 -1.37 4.64 -14.89
C ALA A 88 -2.64 5.33 -15.41
N TRP A 89 -2.54 6.07 -16.51
CA TRP A 89 -3.71 6.67 -17.15
C TRP A 89 -4.67 5.63 -17.70
N ASN A 90 -4.19 4.68 -18.49
CA ASN A 90 -5.03 3.64 -19.10
C ASN A 90 -5.69 2.76 -18.03
N GLU A 91 -4.94 2.40 -16.99
CA GLU A 91 -5.45 1.65 -15.85
C GLU A 91 -6.53 2.43 -15.09
N PHE A 92 -6.32 3.73 -14.86
CA PHE A 92 -7.32 4.61 -14.26
C PHE A 92 -8.60 4.68 -15.10
N LYS A 93 -8.49 4.85 -16.42
CA LYS A 93 -9.63 4.94 -17.34
C LYS A 93 -10.41 3.63 -17.49
N THR A 94 -9.76 2.50 -17.33
CA THR A 94 -10.37 1.16 -17.44
C THR A 94 -10.83 0.59 -16.10
N SER A 95 -10.35 1.13 -14.98
CA SER A 95 -10.76 0.71 -13.64
C SER A 95 -12.15 1.27 -13.30
N LYS A 96 -13.02 0.41 -12.77
CA LYS A 96 -14.31 0.82 -12.19
C LYS A 96 -14.19 1.25 -10.73
N ASP A 97 -13.03 1.02 -10.11
CA ASP A 97 -12.79 1.25 -8.70
C ASP A 97 -12.15 2.63 -8.51
N ASP A 98 -12.57 3.39 -7.50
CA ASP A 98 -11.90 4.63 -7.11
C ASP A 98 -10.62 4.31 -6.35
N LEU A 99 -9.51 4.20 -7.08
CA LEU A 99 -8.17 3.96 -6.54
C LEU A 99 -7.37 5.25 -6.27
N SER A 100 -8.02 6.42 -6.29
CA SER A 100 -7.37 7.73 -6.13
C SER A 100 -6.53 7.84 -4.85
N ARG A 101 -7.01 7.25 -3.76
CA ARG A 101 -6.29 7.17 -2.47
C ARG A 101 -4.89 6.57 -2.62
N TYR A 102 -4.72 5.61 -3.52
CA TYR A 102 -3.49 4.81 -3.69
C TYR A 102 -2.62 5.26 -4.87
N ALA A 103 -2.97 6.38 -5.51
CA ALA A 103 -2.31 6.86 -6.73
C ALA A 103 -0.78 6.95 -6.58
N ARG A 104 -0.28 7.38 -5.41
CA ARG A 104 1.16 7.55 -5.16
C ARG A 104 1.94 6.22 -5.06
N GLN A 105 1.33 5.16 -4.57
CA GLN A 105 1.99 3.85 -4.51
C GLN A 105 1.85 3.07 -5.82
N MET A 106 0.79 3.29 -6.58
CA MET A 106 0.58 2.63 -7.87
C MET A 106 1.53 3.07 -8.98
N VAL A 107 2.25 4.19 -8.81
CA VAL A 107 3.30 4.60 -9.75
C VAL A 107 4.55 3.73 -9.69
N LEU A 108 4.71 2.95 -8.62
CA LEU A 108 5.78 1.98 -8.52
C LEU A 108 5.46 0.80 -9.45
N PRO A 109 6.33 0.45 -10.43
CA PRO A 109 6.05 -0.63 -11.39
C PRO A 109 5.75 -1.98 -10.73
N GLN A 110 6.31 -2.22 -9.54
CA GLN A 110 6.09 -3.44 -8.76
C GLN A 110 4.70 -3.50 -8.11
N VAL A 111 4.05 -2.37 -7.92
CA VAL A 111 2.69 -2.28 -7.37
C VAL A 111 1.67 -2.16 -8.50
N GLY A 112 1.66 -1.04 -9.22
CA GLY A 112 0.68 -0.75 -10.26
C GLY A 112 -0.77 -0.92 -9.78
N VAL A 113 -1.73 -0.90 -10.68
CA VAL A 113 -3.13 -1.23 -10.34
C VAL A 113 -3.28 -2.71 -9.99
N LYS A 114 -2.52 -3.59 -10.64
CA LYS A 114 -2.59 -5.04 -10.36
C LYS A 114 -2.17 -5.34 -8.91
N GLY A 115 -1.08 -4.76 -8.44
CA GLY A 115 -0.63 -4.93 -7.05
C GLY A 115 -1.60 -4.30 -6.06
N GLN A 116 -2.18 -3.12 -6.37
CA GLN A 116 -3.19 -2.51 -5.53
C GLN A 116 -4.47 -3.36 -5.40
N LYS A 117 -4.91 -3.99 -6.50
CA LYS A 117 -6.03 -4.94 -6.46
C LYS A 117 -5.70 -6.20 -5.66
N ALA A 118 -4.46 -6.68 -5.73
CA ALA A 118 -4.00 -7.79 -4.89
C ALA A 118 -4.00 -7.40 -3.40
N LEU A 119 -3.52 -6.19 -3.04
CA LEU A 119 -3.62 -5.69 -1.67
C LEU A 119 -5.08 -5.60 -1.19
N ALA A 120 -5.97 -5.06 -2.03
CA ALA A 120 -7.39 -4.94 -1.70
C ALA A 120 -8.12 -6.29 -1.55
N ALA A 121 -7.60 -7.35 -2.16
CA ALA A 121 -8.13 -8.70 -2.01
C ALA A 121 -7.53 -9.47 -0.83
N ALA A 122 -6.38 -9.02 -0.31
CA ALA A 122 -5.63 -9.74 0.72
C ALA A 122 -6.27 -9.64 2.10
N GLN A 123 -6.15 -10.72 2.87
CA GLN A 123 -6.51 -10.82 4.27
C GLN A 123 -5.28 -11.03 5.14
N VAL A 124 -4.95 -10.05 5.97
CA VAL A 124 -3.82 -10.10 6.88
C VAL A 124 -4.30 -10.22 8.32
N THR A 125 -3.84 -11.26 9.01
CA THR A 125 -4.11 -11.47 10.43
C THR A 125 -2.95 -10.95 11.27
N ILE A 126 -3.22 -10.00 12.17
CA ILE A 126 -2.24 -9.39 13.07
C ILE A 126 -2.51 -9.89 14.48
N VAL A 127 -1.54 -10.57 15.08
CA VAL A 127 -1.61 -11.07 16.44
C VAL A 127 -0.78 -10.19 17.35
N GLY A 128 -1.45 -9.55 18.32
CA GLY A 128 -0.88 -8.52 19.18
C GLY A 128 -1.09 -7.09 18.65
N MET A 129 -1.81 -6.28 19.42
CA MET A 129 -2.07 -4.87 19.11
C MET A 129 -1.31 -3.95 20.06
N GLY A 130 -0.05 -4.31 20.33
CA GLY A 130 0.90 -3.55 21.14
C GLY A 130 1.76 -2.57 20.33
N GLY A 131 3.00 -2.37 20.78
CA GLY A 131 3.95 -1.43 20.16
C GLY A 131 4.36 -1.77 18.74
N LEU A 132 4.29 -3.03 18.32
CA LEU A 132 4.52 -3.48 16.94
C LEU A 132 3.22 -3.54 16.12
N GLY A 133 2.14 -4.08 16.69
CA GLY A 133 0.87 -4.22 15.98
C GLY A 133 0.22 -2.88 15.60
N CYS A 134 0.34 -1.86 16.45
CA CYS A 134 -0.17 -0.52 16.16
C CYS A 134 0.39 0.06 14.85
N PRO A 135 1.71 0.26 14.66
CA PRO A 135 2.24 0.82 13.44
C PRO A 135 2.00 -0.10 12.23
N VAL A 136 2.14 -1.42 12.38
CA VAL A 136 1.90 -2.37 11.28
C VAL A 136 0.47 -2.23 10.76
N SER A 137 -0.54 -2.28 11.64
CA SER A 137 -1.94 -2.16 11.25
C SER A 137 -2.25 -0.82 10.58
N GLN A 138 -1.67 0.29 11.06
CA GLN A 138 -1.84 1.61 10.44
C GLN A 138 -1.29 1.65 9.01
N TYR A 139 -0.08 1.15 8.78
CA TYR A 139 0.53 1.16 7.44
C TYR A 139 -0.19 0.22 6.47
N LEU A 140 -0.62 -0.96 6.91
CA LEU A 140 -1.39 -1.89 6.09
C LEU A 140 -2.77 -1.32 5.74
N ALA A 141 -3.45 -0.70 6.70
CA ALA A 141 -4.71 0.00 6.45
C ALA A 141 -4.55 1.15 5.47
N ALA A 142 -3.53 1.99 5.65
CA ALA A 142 -3.23 3.11 4.76
C ALA A 142 -2.89 2.64 3.33
N ALA A 143 -2.16 1.51 3.20
CA ALA A 143 -1.82 0.90 1.92
C ALA A 143 -3.01 0.23 1.21
N GLY A 144 -4.12 0.01 1.90
CA GLY A 144 -5.34 -0.56 1.34
C GLY A 144 -5.36 -2.09 1.28
N VAL A 145 -4.80 -2.76 2.29
CA VAL A 145 -5.04 -4.18 2.51
C VAL A 145 -6.51 -4.38 2.82
N GLY A 146 -7.19 -5.24 2.06
CA GLY A 146 -8.66 -5.32 2.05
C GLY A 146 -9.27 -5.76 3.37
N THR A 147 -8.68 -6.74 4.04
CA THR A 147 -9.13 -7.21 5.35
C THR A 147 -7.98 -7.29 6.34
N LEU A 148 -8.14 -6.62 7.48
CA LEU A 148 -7.24 -6.72 8.63
C LEU A 148 -7.97 -7.41 9.76
N ARG A 149 -7.53 -8.61 10.14
CA ARG A 149 -8.01 -9.30 11.34
C ARG A 149 -7.08 -9.00 12.50
N LEU A 150 -7.60 -8.39 13.55
CA LEU A 150 -6.86 -8.00 14.75
C LEU A 150 -7.17 -8.95 15.90
N ILE A 151 -6.15 -9.58 16.47
CA ILE A 151 -6.28 -10.52 17.60
C ILE A 151 -5.49 -9.97 18.77
N ASP A 152 -6.19 -9.58 19.84
CA ASP A 152 -5.59 -9.15 21.11
C ASP A 152 -6.65 -9.22 22.22
N GLY A 153 -6.29 -9.78 23.38
CA GLY A 153 -7.18 -9.92 24.54
C GLY A 153 -7.13 -8.76 25.53
N ASP A 154 -6.18 -7.84 25.37
CA ASP A 154 -5.93 -6.75 26.31
C ASP A 154 -6.86 -5.55 26.16
N VAL A 155 -6.81 -4.68 27.15
CA VAL A 155 -7.38 -3.33 27.14
C VAL A 155 -6.30 -2.29 26.98
N VAL A 156 -6.68 -1.10 26.52
CA VAL A 156 -5.80 0.06 26.43
C VAL A 156 -5.51 0.60 27.83
N GLU A 157 -4.25 0.79 28.16
CA GLU A 157 -3.78 1.37 29.40
C GLU A 157 -3.04 2.68 29.16
N LEU A 158 -3.03 3.57 30.15
CA LEU A 158 -2.30 4.85 30.07
C LEU A 158 -0.79 4.63 29.82
N SER A 159 -0.22 3.58 30.39
CA SER A 159 1.18 3.15 30.19
C SER A 159 1.51 2.74 28.76
N ASN A 160 0.52 2.52 27.92
CA ASN A 160 0.71 2.13 26.52
C ASN A 160 0.99 3.34 25.61
N MET A 161 0.50 4.54 25.95
CA MET A 161 0.50 5.74 25.11
C MET A 161 1.87 6.09 24.50
N PRO A 162 3.02 6.00 25.22
CA PRO A 162 4.29 6.38 24.64
C PRO A 162 4.77 5.55 23.46
N ARG A 163 4.26 4.30 23.29
CA ARG A 163 4.72 3.37 22.24
C ARG A 163 3.61 2.76 21.41
N GLN A 164 2.35 3.06 21.69
CA GLN A 164 1.17 2.58 20.96
C GLN A 164 0.35 3.78 20.44
N PRO A 165 0.88 4.54 19.46
CA PRO A 165 0.31 5.83 19.04
C PRO A 165 -1.02 5.71 18.28
N LEU A 166 -1.51 4.50 18.03
CA LEU A 166 -2.83 4.24 17.45
C LEU A 166 -3.93 4.63 18.43
N TYR A 167 -3.70 4.48 19.74
CA TYR A 167 -4.67 4.76 20.78
C TYR A 167 -4.62 6.20 21.26
N ARG A 168 -5.74 6.69 21.77
CA ARG A 168 -5.92 8.01 22.35
C ARG A 168 -6.20 7.91 23.86
N SER A 169 -6.07 9.00 24.59
CA SER A 169 -6.32 9.04 26.02
C SER A 169 -7.77 8.60 26.38
N ASP A 170 -8.73 8.88 25.50
CA ASP A 170 -10.13 8.51 25.67
C ASP A 170 -10.41 7.02 25.42
N ASP A 171 -9.42 6.29 24.93
CA ASP A 171 -9.51 4.85 24.69
C ASP A 171 -9.09 4.02 25.91
N VAL A 172 -8.56 4.65 26.96
CA VAL A 172 -8.13 3.92 28.18
C VAL A 172 -9.27 3.14 28.76
N GLY A 173 -9.06 1.83 28.96
CA GLY A 173 -10.07 0.88 29.42
C GLY A 173 -10.88 0.19 28.33
N LYS A 174 -10.85 0.67 27.08
CA LYS A 174 -11.46 -0.05 25.93
C LYS A 174 -10.60 -1.26 25.54
N PRO A 175 -11.19 -2.32 24.98
CA PRO A 175 -10.42 -3.38 24.33
C PRO A 175 -9.54 -2.82 23.23
N LYS A 176 -8.28 -3.27 23.15
CA LYS A 176 -7.32 -2.78 22.14
C LYS A 176 -7.82 -2.95 20.72
N VAL A 177 -8.41 -4.11 20.39
CA VAL A 177 -8.93 -4.39 19.04
C VAL A 177 -10.09 -3.47 18.65
N GLU A 178 -10.95 -3.08 19.61
CA GLU A 178 -12.07 -2.17 19.37
C GLU A 178 -11.56 -0.74 19.11
N ALA A 179 -10.70 -0.23 19.99
CA ALA A 179 -10.08 1.09 19.81
C ALA A 179 -9.25 1.16 18.50
N ALA A 180 -8.50 0.10 18.17
CA ALA A 180 -7.76 0.01 16.93
C ALA A 180 -8.68 0.04 15.70
N ALA A 181 -9.78 -0.73 15.71
CA ALA A 181 -10.71 -0.79 14.59
C ALA A 181 -11.37 0.56 14.31
N GLU A 182 -11.75 1.32 15.35
CA GLU A 182 -12.28 2.68 15.21
C GLU A 182 -11.27 3.60 14.47
N GLN A 183 -10.00 3.57 14.87
CA GLN A 183 -8.96 4.40 14.27
C GLN A 183 -8.63 3.97 12.83
N LEU A 184 -8.51 2.67 12.57
CA LEU A 184 -8.15 2.14 11.26
C LEU A 184 -9.28 2.34 10.24
N SER A 185 -10.54 2.16 10.64
CA SER A 185 -11.71 2.45 9.79
C SER A 185 -11.85 3.93 9.48
N SER A 186 -11.49 4.80 10.43
CA SER A 186 -11.42 6.25 10.19
C SER A 186 -10.27 6.62 9.24
N LEU A 187 -9.10 5.95 9.37
CA LEU A 187 -7.95 6.15 8.49
C LEU A 187 -8.26 5.73 7.06
N ASN A 188 -8.88 4.55 6.88
CA ASN A 188 -9.26 4.03 5.56
C ASN A 188 -10.63 3.35 5.61
N PRO A 189 -11.71 4.06 5.23
CA PRO A 189 -13.07 3.49 5.20
C PRO A 189 -13.27 2.38 4.16
N GLY A 190 -12.33 2.20 3.22
CA GLY A 190 -12.41 1.22 2.14
C GLY A 190 -11.95 -0.18 2.53
N ILE A 191 -11.48 -0.40 3.76
CA ILE A 191 -11.04 -1.71 4.25
C ILE A 191 -12.02 -2.31 5.27
N THR A 192 -11.92 -3.61 5.45
CA THR A 192 -12.63 -4.34 6.52
C THR A 192 -11.69 -4.58 7.69
N VAL A 193 -12.14 -4.27 8.91
CA VAL A 193 -11.40 -4.58 10.15
C VAL A 193 -12.20 -5.56 10.99
N GLU A 194 -11.68 -6.78 11.11
CA GLU A 194 -12.25 -7.82 11.97
C GLU A 194 -11.60 -7.81 13.34
N MET A 195 -12.39 -7.82 14.39
CA MET A 195 -11.92 -7.76 15.78
C MET A 195 -12.09 -9.10 16.46
N LYS A 196 -11.02 -9.64 17.03
CA LYS A 196 -11.03 -10.85 17.87
C LYS A 196 -10.46 -10.49 19.24
N LYS A 197 -11.37 -10.19 20.18
CA LYS A 197 -11.05 -9.83 21.56
C LYS A 197 -10.74 -11.08 22.37
N VAL A 198 -9.61 -11.70 22.09
CA VAL A 198 -9.20 -12.97 22.70
C VAL A 198 -7.69 -13.11 22.59
N PHE A 199 -7.09 -13.81 23.56
CA PHE A 199 -5.70 -14.26 23.43
C PHE A 199 -5.62 -15.51 22.55
N LEU A 200 -4.68 -15.51 21.62
CA LEU A 200 -4.39 -16.69 20.81
C LEU A 200 -3.83 -17.82 21.69
N SER A 201 -4.35 -19.02 21.47
CA SER A 201 -3.91 -20.26 22.12
C SER A 201 -3.90 -21.40 21.10
N ALA A 202 -3.37 -22.56 21.47
CA ALA A 202 -3.42 -23.76 20.64
C ALA A 202 -4.86 -24.22 20.36
N ASP A 203 -5.78 -24.00 21.29
CA ASP A 203 -7.17 -24.48 21.17
C ASP A 203 -8.03 -23.65 20.20
N ASN A 204 -7.66 -22.38 19.96
CA ASN A 204 -8.46 -21.46 19.12
C ASN A 204 -7.74 -20.99 17.85
N ARG A 205 -6.53 -21.50 17.57
CA ARG A 205 -5.71 -21.05 16.44
C ARG A 205 -6.38 -21.27 15.08
N ASP A 206 -7.05 -22.40 14.90
CA ASP A 206 -7.68 -22.77 13.63
C ASP A 206 -8.84 -21.82 13.29
N ASP A 207 -9.65 -21.45 14.29
CA ASP A 207 -10.78 -20.52 14.12
C ASP A 207 -10.32 -19.08 13.89
N LEU A 208 -9.17 -18.70 14.46
CA LEU A 208 -8.67 -17.33 14.42
C LEU A 208 -7.78 -17.04 13.22
N LEU A 209 -7.05 -18.04 12.70
CA LEU A 209 -6.03 -17.90 11.66
C LEU A 209 -6.44 -18.50 10.30
N GLY A 210 -7.53 -19.29 10.24
CA GLY A 210 -7.87 -20.24 9.19
C GLY A 210 -7.95 -19.74 7.74
N ASP A 211 -8.15 -18.44 7.52
CA ASP A 211 -8.31 -17.84 6.19
C ASP A 211 -7.34 -16.67 5.94
N ALA A 212 -6.24 -16.62 6.69
CA ALA A 212 -5.22 -15.60 6.52
C ALA A 212 -4.33 -15.89 5.30
N ASP A 213 -4.13 -14.90 4.43
CA ASP A 213 -3.10 -14.95 3.38
C ASP A 213 -1.70 -14.71 3.96
N ILE A 214 -1.62 -13.90 5.02
CA ILE A 214 -0.38 -13.57 5.73
C ILE A 214 -0.70 -13.44 7.22
N ILE A 215 0.18 -13.99 8.06
CA ILE A 215 0.13 -13.80 9.51
C ILE A 215 1.25 -12.86 9.95
N VAL A 216 0.92 -11.89 10.80
CA VAL A 216 1.89 -10.98 11.43
C VAL A 216 1.97 -11.30 12.92
N ASP A 217 3.13 -11.75 13.36
CA ASP A 217 3.49 -11.88 14.78
C ASP A 217 4.00 -10.54 15.32
N ALA A 218 3.12 -9.83 16.00
CA ALA A 218 3.44 -8.59 16.72
C ALA A 218 3.37 -8.78 18.25
N THR A 219 3.52 -10.03 18.72
CA THR A 219 3.45 -10.41 20.13
C THR A 219 4.80 -10.31 20.84
N ASP A 220 4.74 -10.23 22.15
CA ASP A 220 5.91 -10.37 23.05
C ASP A 220 5.99 -11.74 23.73
N SER A 221 5.04 -12.66 23.40
CA SER A 221 4.94 -14.00 23.99
C SER A 221 5.63 -15.06 23.15
N LEU A 222 6.69 -15.68 23.65
CA LEU A 222 7.35 -16.81 22.99
C LEU A 222 6.41 -18.01 22.80
N ALA A 223 5.47 -18.23 23.73
CA ALA A 223 4.50 -19.32 23.61
C ALA A 223 3.54 -19.10 22.42
N VAL A 224 3.01 -17.89 22.28
CA VAL A 224 2.14 -17.52 21.15
C VAL A 224 2.92 -17.60 19.84
N ARG A 225 4.15 -17.12 19.82
CA ARG A 225 5.04 -17.19 18.64
C ARG A 225 5.26 -18.60 18.13
N ARG A 226 5.47 -19.57 19.03
CA ARG A 226 5.58 -20.98 18.64
C ARG A 226 4.30 -21.52 18.03
N ILE A 227 3.14 -21.16 18.59
CA ILE A 227 1.83 -21.53 18.01
C ILE A 227 1.68 -20.96 16.60
N LEU A 228 2.07 -19.69 16.39
CA LEU A 228 2.02 -19.04 15.07
C LEU A 228 2.99 -19.70 14.07
N ASP A 229 4.21 -20.02 14.48
CA ASP A 229 5.19 -20.70 13.62
C ASP A 229 4.71 -22.08 13.19
N GLU A 230 4.20 -22.88 14.13
CA GLU A 230 3.65 -24.21 13.85
C GLU A 230 2.47 -24.11 12.89
N TYR A 231 1.50 -23.26 13.18
CA TYR A 231 0.31 -23.08 12.35
C TYR A 231 0.65 -22.58 10.93
N ALA A 232 1.51 -21.59 10.83
CA ALA A 232 1.94 -21.01 9.56
C ALA A 232 2.66 -22.06 8.68
N ALA A 233 3.50 -22.90 9.29
CA ALA A 233 4.19 -23.97 8.58
C ALA A 233 3.24 -25.10 8.13
N GLU A 234 2.31 -25.55 9.00
CA GLU A 234 1.32 -26.57 8.68
C GLU A 234 0.43 -26.17 7.49
N ASN A 235 0.11 -24.86 7.37
CA ASN A 235 -0.80 -24.34 6.36
C ASN A 235 -0.09 -23.60 5.20
N SER A 236 1.24 -23.59 5.17
CA SER A 236 2.04 -22.90 4.15
C SER A 236 1.71 -21.40 4.03
N ILE A 237 1.44 -20.75 5.15
CA ILE A 237 1.14 -19.31 5.24
C ILE A 237 2.42 -18.55 5.58
N PRO A 238 2.78 -17.47 4.87
CA PRO A 238 3.89 -16.60 5.26
C PRO A 238 3.67 -15.99 6.65
N LEU A 239 4.70 -16.08 7.50
CA LEU A 239 4.72 -15.50 8.84
C LEU A 239 5.68 -14.31 8.88
N VAL A 240 5.16 -13.11 9.00
CA VAL A 240 5.94 -11.89 9.22
C VAL A 240 6.20 -11.73 10.71
N TYR A 241 7.45 -11.87 11.10
CA TYR A 241 7.90 -11.83 12.48
C TYR A 241 8.50 -10.48 12.85
N GLY A 242 8.08 -9.92 13.98
CA GLY A 242 8.71 -8.79 14.63
C GLY A 242 9.05 -9.09 16.09
N GLY A 243 10.27 -8.72 16.53
CA GLY A 243 10.69 -8.87 17.91
C GLY A 243 11.53 -7.69 18.38
N LEU A 244 11.33 -7.26 19.62
CA LEU A 244 12.07 -6.18 20.26
C LEU A 244 12.61 -6.65 21.61
N TYR A 245 13.86 -6.35 21.85
CA TYR A 245 14.47 -6.54 23.16
C TYR A 245 15.41 -5.38 23.48
N ARG A 246 15.07 -4.56 24.46
CA ARG A 246 15.82 -3.34 24.83
C ARG A 246 16.01 -2.40 23.65
N PHE A 247 17.21 -2.30 23.09
CA PHE A 247 17.58 -1.44 21.95
C PHE A 247 17.84 -2.24 20.66
N GLU A 248 17.51 -3.52 20.67
CA GLU A 248 17.66 -4.41 19.53
C GLU A 248 16.29 -4.76 18.95
N GLY A 249 16.18 -4.83 17.63
CA GLY A 249 14.98 -5.25 16.91
C GLY A 249 15.33 -6.32 15.89
N GLN A 250 14.39 -7.23 15.68
CA GLN A 250 14.47 -8.26 14.65
C GLN A 250 13.21 -8.23 13.81
N VAL A 251 13.38 -8.39 12.51
CA VAL A 251 12.30 -8.55 11.53
C VAL A 251 12.70 -9.65 10.56
N SER A 252 11.77 -10.56 10.27
CA SER A 252 11.97 -11.61 9.29
C SER A 252 10.65 -12.04 8.67
N VAL A 253 10.72 -12.75 7.54
CA VAL A 253 9.59 -13.46 6.95
C VAL A 253 9.94 -14.95 6.92
N PHE A 254 9.09 -15.76 7.50
CA PHE A 254 9.22 -17.22 7.57
C PHE A 254 8.17 -17.89 6.69
N ASN A 255 8.41 -19.13 6.32
CA ASN A 255 7.52 -19.97 5.50
C ASN A 255 7.14 -19.35 4.13
N HIS A 256 8.00 -18.50 3.57
CA HIS A 256 7.79 -17.86 2.28
C HIS A 256 8.78 -18.43 1.25
N ASP A 257 8.27 -18.83 0.07
CA ASP A 257 9.07 -19.34 -1.06
C ASP A 257 10.05 -20.47 -0.67
N GLY A 258 9.66 -21.39 0.22
CA GLY A 258 10.50 -22.47 0.71
C GLY A 258 11.57 -22.03 1.71
N GLY A 259 11.46 -20.81 2.23
CA GLY A 259 12.31 -20.29 3.29
C GLY A 259 12.12 -21.01 4.64
N PRO A 260 13.02 -20.73 5.62
CA PRO A 260 13.00 -21.40 6.91
C PRO A 260 11.77 -21.07 7.74
N ARG A 261 11.52 -21.89 8.75
CA ARG A 261 10.60 -21.61 9.85
C ARG A 261 11.29 -20.76 10.93
N TYR A 262 10.48 -20.15 11.82
CA TYR A 262 11.01 -19.47 13.03
C TYR A 262 11.84 -20.43 13.89
N ALA A 263 11.33 -21.65 14.11
CA ALA A 263 12.02 -22.67 14.94
C ALA A 263 13.36 -23.16 14.36
N ASP A 264 13.64 -22.98 13.07
CA ASP A 264 14.92 -23.33 12.45
C ASP A 264 16.05 -22.36 12.88
N LEU A 265 15.69 -21.11 13.20
CA LEU A 265 16.63 -20.09 13.64
C LEU A 265 16.62 -19.91 15.16
N PHE A 266 15.51 -20.18 15.82
CA PHE A 266 15.28 -19.97 17.26
C PHE A 266 14.70 -21.25 17.88
N PRO A 267 15.51 -22.30 18.04
CA PRO A 267 15.08 -23.62 18.54
C PRO A 267 14.57 -23.62 19.99
#